data_8601d749b7dd83de5ad2340bb2049874
#
_entry.id   8601d749b7dd83de5ad2340bb2049874
#
_cell.length_a   1.000
_cell.length_b   1.000
_cell.length_c   1.000
_cell.angle_alpha   90.00
_cell.angle_beta   90.00
_cell.angle_gamma   90.00
#
_symmetry.space_group_name_H-M   'P 1'
#
loop_
_entity.id
_entity.type
_entity.pdbx_description
1 polymer ?
#
loop_
_entity_poly.entity_id
_entity_poly.type
_entity_poly.pdbx_seq_one_letter_code
_entity_poly.pdbx_strand_id
1 'polypeptide(L)'
;MVQRNILITGSNRGIGLELTKQFLTKGDQVFALCRKSSSDLVLIKPTRILEGVDVLDSNSIRDVSTKLLGTKIDILINNAGILIPDNLQSLEEENVFTQFLVNALGPLKMVKAFLPSLNTNAKLVFLTSRMGSVGDNNSGAYYGYRASKAALNAIAVSLALDLSPKGISVGIFHPGMVATQMTGGQGIPTIESARGLIERIESLNLNNSGKFFHQNGEELPW
;
A
#
# COMPACT_ATOMS: atom_id res chain seq x y z
N MET A 1 16.41 -19.40 4.39
CA MET A 1 15.55 -18.59 3.49
C MET A 1 16.38 -17.41 3.01
N VAL A 2 16.25 -17.02 1.75
CA VAL A 2 16.93 -15.81 1.23
C VAL A 2 16.25 -14.60 1.87
N GLN A 3 17.04 -13.72 2.48
CA GLN A 3 16.57 -12.47 3.09
C GLN A 3 16.11 -11.51 2.00
N ARG A 4 14.87 -11.01 2.09
CA ARG A 4 14.26 -10.11 1.11
C ARG A 4 14.33 -8.67 1.57
N ASN A 5 14.38 -7.74 0.62
CA ASN A 5 14.29 -6.30 0.84
C ASN A 5 12.86 -5.83 0.59
N ILE A 6 12.19 -5.36 1.63
CA ILE A 6 10.80 -4.93 1.61
C ILE A 6 10.72 -3.43 1.87
N LEU A 7 10.12 -2.70 0.94
CA LEU A 7 9.92 -1.26 1.04
C LEU A 7 8.44 -0.99 1.34
N ILE A 8 8.14 -0.28 2.45
CA ILE A 8 6.76 -0.05 2.89
C ILE A 8 6.51 1.44 3.07
N THR A 9 5.50 2.01 2.41
CA THR A 9 5.07 3.40 2.64
C THR A 9 4.05 3.48 3.79
N GLY A 10 4.10 4.56 4.57
CA GLY A 10 3.19 4.75 5.70
C GLY A 10 3.42 3.77 6.86
N SER A 11 4.70 3.44 7.13
CA SER A 11 5.11 2.42 8.10
C SER A 11 5.00 2.84 9.56
N ASN A 12 4.71 4.09 9.87
CA ASN A 12 4.82 4.64 11.22
C ASN A 12 3.62 4.35 12.13
N ARG A 13 2.53 3.77 11.62
CA ARG A 13 1.34 3.42 12.39
C ARG A 13 0.45 2.40 11.66
N GLY A 14 -0.55 1.89 12.39
CA GLY A 14 -1.61 1.05 11.84
C GLY A 14 -1.09 -0.17 11.09
N ILE A 15 -1.66 -0.47 9.94
CA ILE A 15 -1.33 -1.64 9.12
C ILE A 15 0.14 -1.61 8.68
N GLY A 16 0.67 -0.46 8.26
CA GLY A 16 2.06 -0.34 7.80
C GLY A 16 3.08 -0.66 8.89
N LEU A 17 2.82 -0.23 10.12
CA LEU A 17 3.66 -0.57 11.28
C LEU A 17 3.62 -2.06 11.59
N GLU A 18 2.45 -2.66 11.58
CA GLU A 18 2.30 -4.08 11.87
C GLU A 18 2.89 -4.97 10.77
N LEU A 19 2.73 -4.60 9.49
CA LEU A 19 3.44 -5.26 8.38
C LEU A 19 4.95 -5.19 8.57
N THR A 20 5.48 -4.02 8.93
CA THR A 20 6.92 -3.82 9.22
C THR A 20 7.38 -4.79 10.29
N LYS A 21 6.66 -4.86 11.42
CA LYS A 21 6.97 -5.77 12.53
C LYS A 21 6.96 -7.25 12.12
N GLN A 22 5.92 -7.67 11.41
CA GLN A 22 5.78 -9.09 11.03
C GLN A 22 6.83 -9.52 9.98
N PHE A 23 7.18 -8.67 9.01
CA PHE A 23 8.25 -8.97 8.07
C PHE A 23 9.63 -9.03 8.75
N LEU A 24 9.92 -8.14 9.69
CA LEU A 24 11.15 -8.22 10.51
C LEU A 24 11.20 -9.53 11.31
N THR A 25 10.08 -9.96 11.90
CA THR A 25 10.00 -11.24 12.64
C THR A 25 10.26 -12.44 11.73
N LYS A 26 9.95 -12.33 10.42
CA LYS A 26 10.25 -13.37 9.41
C LYS A 26 11.72 -13.36 8.96
N GLY A 27 12.53 -12.38 9.41
CA GLY A 27 13.93 -12.22 9.03
C GLY A 27 14.16 -11.39 7.76
N ASP A 28 13.15 -10.75 7.24
CA ASP A 28 13.28 -9.86 6.09
C ASP A 28 13.92 -8.51 6.47
N GLN A 29 14.56 -7.85 5.51
CA GLN A 29 15.01 -6.45 5.66
C GLN A 29 13.87 -5.50 5.30
N VAL A 30 13.51 -4.60 6.22
CA VAL A 30 12.42 -3.66 6.00
C VAL A 30 12.94 -2.22 5.96
N PHE A 31 12.66 -1.56 4.86
CA PHE A 31 12.87 -0.13 4.63
C PHE A 31 11.55 0.60 4.86
N ALA A 32 11.44 1.23 6.02
CA ALA A 32 10.21 1.85 6.51
C ALA A 32 10.15 3.32 6.08
N LEU A 33 9.23 3.66 5.17
CA LEU A 33 9.03 5.00 4.66
C LEU A 33 7.87 5.69 5.37
N CYS A 34 8.10 6.90 5.87
CA CYS A 34 7.09 7.72 6.51
C CYS A 34 7.41 9.21 6.43
N ARG A 35 6.43 10.07 6.68
CA ARG A 35 6.65 11.52 6.81
C ARG A 35 7.41 11.84 8.10
N LYS A 36 7.02 11.19 9.21
CA LYS A 36 7.67 11.29 10.52
C LYS A 36 7.56 9.93 11.22
N SER A 37 8.65 9.45 11.82
CA SER A 37 8.64 8.21 12.58
C SER A 37 7.77 8.32 13.86
N SER A 38 7.36 7.19 14.35
CA SER A 38 6.74 7.05 15.68
C SER A 38 7.71 6.34 16.63
N SER A 39 7.46 6.48 17.95
CA SER A 39 8.18 5.72 18.98
C SER A 39 8.10 4.21 18.72
N ASP A 40 6.93 3.72 18.33
CA ASP A 40 6.70 2.31 18.06
C ASP A 40 7.52 1.81 16.85
N LEU A 41 7.60 2.63 15.77
CA LEU A 41 8.43 2.28 14.62
C LEU A 41 9.92 2.22 14.99
N VAL A 42 10.39 3.15 15.82
CA VAL A 42 11.77 3.17 16.30
C VAL A 42 12.08 1.95 17.17
N LEU A 43 11.14 1.55 18.04
CA LEU A 43 11.29 0.41 18.95
C LEU A 43 11.42 -0.94 18.22
N ILE A 44 10.73 -1.14 17.09
CA ILE A 44 10.80 -2.39 16.32
C ILE A 44 12.07 -2.49 15.45
N LYS A 45 12.88 -1.41 15.38
CA LYS A 45 14.20 -1.37 14.72
C LYS A 45 14.19 -1.94 13.29
N PRO A 46 13.44 -1.35 12.35
CA PRO A 46 13.53 -1.76 10.95
C PRO A 46 14.96 -1.56 10.42
N THR A 47 15.29 -2.19 9.31
CA THR A 47 16.61 -2.08 8.68
C THR A 47 17.00 -0.63 8.42
N ARG A 48 16.05 0.18 7.93
CA ARG A 48 16.19 1.64 7.84
C ARG A 48 14.84 2.31 8.03
N ILE A 49 14.84 3.43 8.76
CA ILE A 49 13.72 4.39 8.77
C ILE A 49 14.09 5.53 7.83
N LEU A 50 13.24 5.81 6.87
CA LEU A 50 13.39 6.87 5.87
C LEU A 50 12.26 7.88 6.10
N GLU A 51 12.60 8.95 6.82
CA GLU A 51 11.68 10.04 7.14
C GLU A 51 11.61 11.10 6.04
N GLY A 52 10.60 11.98 6.13
CA GLY A 52 10.38 13.07 5.17
C GLY A 52 9.81 12.58 3.84
N VAL A 53 9.36 11.34 3.75
CA VAL A 53 8.78 10.78 2.52
C VAL A 53 7.28 11.09 2.48
N ASP A 54 6.93 12.07 1.66
CA ASP A 54 5.54 12.38 1.31
C ASP A 54 5.24 11.88 -0.11
N VAL A 55 4.23 11.03 -0.24
CA VAL A 55 3.82 10.47 -1.53
C VAL A 55 3.23 11.53 -2.49
N LEU A 56 2.89 12.71 -1.99
CA LEU A 56 2.51 13.86 -2.81
C LEU A 56 3.71 14.58 -3.42
N ASP A 57 4.85 14.59 -2.73
CA ASP A 57 6.04 15.31 -3.13
C ASP A 57 6.97 14.44 -3.96
N SER A 58 7.04 14.73 -5.26
CA SER A 58 7.92 14.01 -6.19
C SER A 58 9.41 14.21 -5.87
N ASN A 59 9.80 15.30 -5.20
CA ASN A 59 11.18 15.51 -4.79
C ASN A 59 11.54 14.59 -3.63
N SER A 60 10.69 14.50 -2.60
CA SER A 60 10.91 13.57 -1.48
C SER A 60 10.99 12.12 -1.94
N ILE A 61 10.16 11.72 -2.92
CA ILE A 61 10.21 10.37 -3.51
C ILE A 61 11.52 10.15 -4.27
N ARG A 62 11.97 11.11 -5.06
CA ARG A 62 13.26 11.03 -5.77
C ARG A 62 14.42 10.94 -4.80
N ASP A 63 14.43 11.76 -3.76
CA ASP A 63 15.50 11.77 -2.76
C ASP A 63 15.62 10.43 -2.03
N VAL A 64 14.47 9.81 -1.67
CA VAL A 64 14.50 8.50 -1.02
C VAL A 64 14.91 7.40 -2.00
N SER A 65 14.52 7.47 -3.26
CA SER A 65 14.98 6.50 -4.26
C SER A 65 16.49 6.60 -4.50
N THR A 66 17.04 7.82 -4.46
CA THR A 66 18.48 8.06 -4.53
C THR A 66 19.23 7.51 -3.31
N LYS A 67 18.69 7.68 -2.10
CA LYS A 67 19.26 7.11 -0.87
C LYS A 67 19.28 5.58 -0.84
N LEU A 68 18.49 4.94 -1.69
CA LEU A 68 18.40 3.48 -1.83
C LEU A 68 19.04 2.98 -3.15
N LEU A 69 19.82 3.81 -3.85
CA LEU A 69 20.56 3.36 -5.03
C LEU A 69 21.44 2.15 -4.70
N GLY A 70 21.40 1.14 -5.56
CA GLY A 70 22.10 -0.13 -5.35
C GLY A 70 21.36 -1.15 -4.49
N THR A 71 20.32 -0.74 -3.75
CA THR A 71 19.45 -1.67 -3.01
C THR A 71 18.41 -2.25 -3.98
N LYS A 72 18.42 -3.56 -4.15
CA LYS A 72 17.38 -4.25 -4.92
C LYS A 72 16.18 -4.55 -4.03
N ILE A 73 14.99 -4.27 -4.54
CA ILE A 73 13.72 -4.39 -3.80
C ILE A 73 12.96 -5.62 -4.30
N ASP A 74 12.61 -6.50 -3.39
CA ASP A 74 11.84 -7.71 -3.67
C ASP A 74 10.33 -7.46 -3.53
N ILE A 75 9.94 -6.60 -2.58
CA ILE A 75 8.53 -6.26 -2.35
C ILE A 75 8.41 -4.76 -2.11
N LEU A 76 7.59 -4.07 -2.92
CA LEU A 76 7.18 -2.69 -2.67
C LEU A 76 5.72 -2.68 -2.24
N ILE A 77 5.45 -2.22 -1.01
CA ILE A 77 4.10 -2.13 -0.44
C ILE A 77 3.66 -0.67 -0.38
N ASN A 78 2.72 -0.30 -1.23
CA ASN A 78 2.04 0.97 -1.22
C ASN A 78 0.88 0.91 -0.22
N ASN A 79 1.19 1.25 1.04
CA ASN A 79 0.24 1.25 2.15
C ASN A 79 -0.21 2.67 2.54
N ALA A 80 0.59 3.71 2.28
CA ALA A 80 0.22 5.08 2.62
C ALA A 80 -1.11 5.48 1.97
N GLY A 81 -1.99 6.08 2.76
CA GLY A 81 -3.30 6.53 2.29
C GLY A 81 -4.02 7.36 3.33
N ILE A 82 -5.05 8.06 2.89
CA ILE A 82 -5.95 8.88 3.72
C ILE A 82 -7.40 8.55 3.42
N LEU A 83 -8.26 8.81 4.40
CA LEU A 83 -9.71 8.79 4.27
C LEU A 83 -10.24 10.09 4.86
N ILE A 84 -10.93 10.88 4.06
CA ILE A 84 -11.66 12.07 4.48
C ILE A 84 -13.14 11.76 4.23
N PRO A 85 -13.96 11.63 5.27
CA PRO A 85 -15.38 11.34 5.12
C PRO A 85 -16.08 12.49 4.37
N ASP A 86 -16.96 12.13 3.44
CA ASP A 86 -17.82 13.07 2.74
C ASP A 86 -19.19 12.43 2.47
N ASN A 87 -20.17 13.26 2.23
CA ASN A 87 -21.48 12.94 1.69
C ASN A 87 -21.91 14.07 0.75
N LEU A 88 -23.05 13.93 0.08
CA LEU A 88 -23.48 14.89 -0.94
C LEU A 88 -23.65 16.32 -0.41
N GLN A 89 -23.97 16.49 0.87
CA GLN A 89 -24.17 17.80 1.51
C GLN A 89 -22.86 18.41 2.02
N SER A 90 -21.86 17.58 2.35
CA SER A 90 -20.56 18.01 2.92
C SER A 90 -19.37 17.78 1.98
N LEU A 91 -19.64 17.54 0.69
CA LEU A 91 -18.60 17.31 -0.31
C LEU A 91 -17.81 18.62 -0.55
N GLU A 92 -16.48 18.49 -0.42
CA GLU A 92 -15.53 19.53 -0.82
C GLU A 92 -14.59 18.95 -1.90
N GLU A 93 -14.56 19.60 -3.06
CA GLU A 93 -13.77 19.14 -4.22
C GLU A 93 -12.28 19.00 -3.90
N GLU A 94 -11.73 19.89 -3.09
CA GLU A 94 -10.34 19.84 -2.65
C GLU A 94 -10.03 18.55 -1.87
N ASN A 95 -10.95 18.10 -1.03
CA ASN A 95 -10.82 16.84 -0.27
C ASN A 95 -10.89 15.62 -1.18
N VAL A 96 -11.75 15.67 -2.21
CA VAL A 96 -11.82 14.61 -3.24
C VAL A 96 -10.51 14.53 -3.99
N PHE A 97 -10.01 15.68 -4.45
CA PHE A 97 -8.76 15.76 -5.19
C PHE A 97 -7.56 15.33 -4.36
N THR A 98 -7.48 15.75 -3.10
CA THR A 98 -6.42 15.35 -2.18
C THR A 98 -6.39 13.83 -1.97
N GLN A 99 -7.54 13.20 -1.80
CA GLN A 99 -7.63 11.74 -1.68
C GLN A 99 -7.18 11.03 -2.96
N PHE A 100 -7.53 11.54 -4.13
CA PHE A 100 -7.04 11.01 -5.40
C PHE A 100 -5.51 11.10 -5.51
N LEU A 101 -4.95 12.25 -5.19
CA LEU A 101 -3.51 12.47 -5.25
C LEU A 101 -2.74 11.53 -4.31
N VAL A 102 -3.20 11.38 -3.06
CA VAL A 102 -2.52 10.53 -2.06
C VAL A 102 -2.74 9.03 -2.36
N ASN A 103 -4.00 8.63 -2.61
CA ASN A 103 -4.37 7.22 -2.64
C ASN A 103 -4.14 6.54 -3.99
N ALA A 104 -4.11 7.31 -5.09
CA ALA A 104 -3.96 6.77 -6.45
C ALA A 104 -2.65 7.23 -7.11
N LEU A 105 -2.43 8.54 -7.24
CA LEU A 105 -1.25 9.07 -7.92
C LEU A 105 0.03 8.86 -7.11
N GLY A 106 -0.02 8.97 -5.78
CA GLY A 106 1.12 8.73 -4.90
C GLY A 106 1.74 7.34 -5.10
N PRO A 107 0.97 6.25 -5.00
CA PRO A 107 1.44 4.90 -5.32
C PRO A 107 2.05 4.76 -6.71
N LEU A 108 1.46 5.38 -7.73
CA LEU A 108 2.01 5.37 -9.09
C LEU A 108 3.38 6.07 -9.19
N LYS A 109 3.53 7.22 -8.49
CA LYS A 109 4.83 7.92 -8.38
C LYS A 109 5.88 7.06 -7.69
N MET A 110 5.51 6.35 -6.61
CA MET A 110 6.39 5.41 -5.93
C MET A 110 6.87 4.30 -6.87
N VAL A 111 5.94 3.66 -7.60
CA VAL A 111 6.30 2.63 -8.58
C VAL A 111 7.27 3.19 -9.62
N LYS A 112 6.97 4.35 -10.22
CA LYS A 112 7.84 4.99 -11.22
C LYS A 112 9.26 5.23 -10.70
N ALA A 113 9.39 5.71 -9.46
CA ALA A 113 10.68 6.03 -8.85
C ALA A 113 11.51 4.77 -8.53
N PHE A 114 10.84 3.70 -8.07
CA PHE A 114 11.52 2.49 -7.63
C PHE A 114 11.58 1.37 -8.67
N LEU A 115 10.95 1.55 -9.84
CA LEU A 115 10.96 0.55 -10.92
C LEU A 115 12.38 0.07 -11.32
N PRO A 116 13.41 0.94 -11.42
CA PRO A 116 14.77 0.50 -11.72
C PRO A 116 15.43 -0.34 -10.60
N SER A 117 14.92 -0.23 -9.39
CA SER A 117 15.43 -0.92 -8.19
C SER A 117 14.69 -2.24 -7.91
N LEU A 118 13.59 -2.52 -8.60
CA LEU A 118 12.86 -3.78 -8.41
C LEU A 118 13.67 -4.96 -8.94
N ASN A 119 13.68 -6.04 -8.19
CA ASN A 119 14.24 -7.32 -8.63
C ASN A 119 13.37 -7.96 -9.74
N THR A 120 13.97 -8.85 -10.52
CA THR A 120 13.22 -9.82 -11.30
C THR A 120 12.35 -10.65 -10.35
N ASN A 121 11.09 -10.87 -10.71
CA ASN A 121 10.07 -11.51 -9.86
C ASN A 121 9.69 -10.71 -8.59
N ALA A 122 9.97 -9.40 -8.55
CA ALA A 122 9.51 -8.56 -7.47
C ALA A 122 7.97 -8.53 -7.38
N LYS A 123 7.46 -8.19 -6.22
CA LYS A 123 6.03 -8.03 -5.96
C LYS A 123 5.71 -6.56 -5.70
N LEU A 124 4.79 -6.01 -6.46
CA LEU A 124 4.18 -4.71 -6.19
C LEU A 124 2.86 -4.92 -5.48
N VAL A 125 2.69 -4.29 -4.33
CA VAL A 125 1.50 -4.43 -3.51
C VAL A 125 0.83 -3.08 -3.32
N PHE A 126 -0.48 -3.05 -3.56
CA PHE A 126 -1.31 -1.88 -3.35
C PHE A 126 -2.38 -2.19 -2.30
N LEU A 127 -2.35 -1.47 -1.18
CA LEU A 127 -3.42 -1.53 -0.20
C LEU A 127 -4.56 -0.61 -0.65
N THR A 128 -5.58 -1.22 -1.20
CA THR A 128 -6.79 -0.57 -1.65
C THR A 128 -7.92 -0.72 -0.62
N SER A 129 -9.15 -0.68 -1.04
CA SER A 129 -10.33 -0.86 -0.21
C SER A 129 -11.46 -1.50 -1.00
N ARG A 130 -12.30 -2.34 -0.34
CA ARG A 130 -13.59 -2.77 -0.87
C ARG A 130 -14.46 -1.58 -1.32
N MET A 131 -14.28 -0.42 -0.69
CA MET A 131 -14.93 0.82 -1.11
C MET A 131 -14.50 1.33 -2.49
N GLY A 132 -13.42 0.82 -3.08
CA GLY A 132 -13.01 1.05 -4.46
C GLY A 132 -13.70 0.15 -5.48
N SER A 133 -14.50 -0.82 -5.03
CA SER A 133 -15.36 -1.63 -5.90
C SER A 133 -16.63 -0.84 -6.27
N VAL A 134 -16.92 -0.77 -7.56
CA VAL A 134 -18.17 -0.17 -8.06
C VAL A 134 -19.31 -1.15 -7.89
N GLY A 135 -19.06 -2.45 -8.16
CA GLY A 135 -20.07 -3.51 -8.07
C GLY A 135 -20.52 -3.84 -6.65
N ASP A 136 -19.69 -3.50 -5.63
CA ASP A 136 -19.98 -3.77 -4.21
C ASP A 136 -20.40 -2.50 -3.43
N ASN A 137 -20.81 -1.45 -4.14
CA ASN A 137 -21.22 -0.19 -3.51
C ASN A 137 -22.71 -0.18 -3.17
N ASN A 138 -23.05 -0.55 -1.95
CA ASN A 138 -24.42 -0.62 -1.44
C ASN A 138 -24.77 0.50 -0.43
N SER A 139 -23.85 1.43 -0.12
CA SER A 139 -24.04 2.41 0.96
C SER A 139 -23.91 3.87 0.52
N GLY A 140 -23.32 4.13 -0.65
CA GLY A 140 -23.05 5.51 -1.11
C GLY A 140 -22.04 6.24 -0.22
N ALA A 141 -22.08 7.58 -0.23
CA ALA A 141 -21.16 8.49 0.46
C ALA A 141 -19.65 8.19 0.19
N TYR A 142 -18.75 8.90 0.88
CA TYR A 142 -17.30 8.72 0.72
C TYR A 142 -16.83 8.84 -0.73
N TYR A 143 -17.39 9.79 -1.47
CA TYR A 143 -17.15 9.94 -2.91
C TYR A 143 -15.66 10.06 -3.25
N GLY A 144 -14.92 10.91 -2.52
CA GLY A 144 -13.50 11.10 -2.73
C GLY A 144 -12.69 9.85 -2.43
N TYR A 145 -13.00 9.15 -1.34
CA TYR A 145 -12.30 7.92 -0.98
C TYR A 145 -12.59 6.79 -1.96
N ARG A 146 -13.86 6.55 -2.29
CA ARG A 146 -14.27 5.51 -3.26
C ARG A 146 -13.64 5.75 -4.61
N ALA A 147 -13.76 6.98 -5.15
CA ALA A 147 -13.17 7.34 -6.44
C ALA A 147 -11.65 7.15 -6.45
N SER A 148 -10.95 7.56 -5.37
CA SER A 148 -9.51 7.39 -5.27
C SER A 148 -9.06 5.91 -5.22
N LYS A 149 -9.82 5.05 -4.55
CA LYS A 149 -9.52 3.62 -4.47
C LYS A 149 -9.91 2.86 -5.75
N ALA A 150 -10.97 3.27 -6.42
CA ALA A 150 -11.30 2.77 -7.77
C ALA A 150 -10.21 3.15 -8.79
N ALA A 151 -9.72 4.38 -8.74
CA ALA A 151 -8.61 4.84 -9.57
C ALA A 151 -7.31 4.05 -9.27
N LEU A 152 -7.01 3.78 -7.99
CA LEU A 152 -5.88 2.93 -7.62
C LEU A 152 -6.02 1.52 -8.18
N ASN A 153 -7.22 0.94 -8.13
CA ASN A 153 -7.51 -0.38 -8.70
C ASN A 153 -7.21 -0.40 -10.21
N ALA A 154 -7.71 0.59 -10.96
CA ALA A 154 -7.47 0.70 -12.41
C ALA A 154 -5.97 0.87 -12.74
N ILE A 155 -5.26 1.70 -11.99
CA ILE A 155 -3.81 1.89 -12.12
C ILE A 155 -3.07 0.56 -11.86
N ALA A 156 -3.44 -0.16 -10.81
CA ALA A 156 -2.77 -1.39 -10.41
C ALA A 156 -3.00 -2.52 -11.43
N VAL A 157 -4.20 -2.63 -12.02
CA VAL A 157 -4.48 -3.58 -13.12
C VAL A 157 -3.62 -3.25 -14.35
N SER A 158 -3.53 -1.97 -14.74
CA SER A 158 -2.67 -1.56 -15.86
C SER A 158 -1.19 -1.90 -15.60
N LEU A 159 -0.70 -1.63 -14.38
CA LEU A 159 0.66 -2.01 -13.98
C LEU A 159 0.89 -3.53 -14.00
N ALA A 160 -0.12 -4.34 -13.66
CA ALA A 160 -0.02 -5.79 -13.71
C ALA A 160 0.24 -6.28 -15.14
N LEU A 161 -0.44 -5.69 -16.12
CA LEU A 161 -0.23 -6.00 -17.53
C LEU A 161 1.14 -5.52 -18.03
N ASP A 162 1.49 -4.26 -17.76
CA ASP A 162 2.74 -3.64 -18.24
C ASP A 162 4.01 -4.31 -17.66
N LEU A 163 3.92 -4.85 -16.43
CA LEU A 163 5.07 -5.38 -15.70
C LEU A 163 5.15 -6.91 -15.73
N SER A 164 4.11 -7.59 -16.18
CA SER A 164 4.12 -9.05 -16.37
C SER A 164 5.29 -9.55 -17.24
N PRO A 165 5.64 -8.90 -18.37
CA PRO A 165 6.79 -9.30 -19.17
C PRO A 165 8.15 -9.18 -18.45
N LYS A 166 8.21 -8.41 -17.36
CA LYS A 166 9.40 -8.28 -16.49
C LYS A 166 9.40 -9.27 -15.32
N GLY A 167 8.43 -10.17 -15.26
CA GLY A 167 8.27 -11.11 -14.16
C GLY A 167 7.73 -10.50 -12.86
N ILE A 168 7.29 -9.23 -12.86
CA ILE A 168 6.81 -8.53 -11.67
C ILE A 168 5.32 -8.79 -11.50
N SER A 169 4.92 -9.26 -10.31
CA SER A 169 3.52 -9.52 -9.96
C SER A 169 2.92 -8.37 -9.17
N VAL A 170 1.66 -8.04 -9.43
CA VAL A 170 0.94 -6.93 -8.79
C VAL A 170 -0.20 -7.46 -7.93
N GLY A 171 -0.15 -7.22 -6.62
CA GLY A 171 -1.20 -7.55 -5.66
C GLY A 171 -2.08 -6.33 -5.34
N ILE A 172 -3.38 -6.50 -5.43
CA ILE A 172 -4.39 -5.48 -5.14
C ILE A 172 -5.22 -5.99 -3.97
N PHE A 173 -4.98 -5.45 -2.77
CA PHE A 173 -5.50 -6.05 -1.55
C PHE A 173 -6.34 -5.08 -0.73
N HIS A 174 -7.53 -5.55 -0.30
CA HIS A 174 -8.32 -4.93 0.75
C HIS A 174 -7.90 -5.49 2.10
N PRO A 175 -7.46 -4.66 3.06
CA PRO A 175 -6.98 -5.11 4.37
C PRO A 175 -8.10 -5.55 5.34
N GLY A 176 -9.37 -5.39 4.95
CA GLY A 176 -10.51 -5.44 5.87
C GLY A 176 -10.81 -4.07 6.48
N MET A 177 -11.86 -3.99 7.28
CA MET A 177 -12.07 -2.88 8.19
C MET A 177 -11.16 -3.12 9.40
N VAL A 178 -10.12 -2.31 9.57
CA VAL A 178 -9.04 -2.57 10.53
C VAL A 178 -9.05 -1.52 11.62
N ALA A 179 -8.93 -1.95 12.87
CA ALA A 179 -8.90 -1.10 14.06
C ALA A 179 -7.64 -0.20 14.07
N THR A 180 -7.76 0.94 13.43
CA THR A 180 -6.72 1.97 13.29
C THR A 180 -7.28 3.35 13.61
N GLN A 181 -6.42 4.36 13.64
CA GLN A 181 -6.86 5.75 13.77
C GLN A 181 -7.81 6.17 12.63
N MET A 182 -7.63 5.63 11.41
CA MET A 182 -8.47 5.92 10.24
C MET A 182 -9.93 5.47 10.43
N THR A 183 -10.16 4.39 11.16
CA THR A 183 -11.48 3.79 11.42
C THR A 183 -12.03 4.11 12.81
N GLY A 184 -11.38 5.03 13.54
CA GLY A 184 -11.74 5.32 14.94
C GLY A 184 -11.55 4.10 15.86
N GLY A 185 -10.66 3.17 15.55
CA GLY A 185 -10.40 1.97 16.32
C GLY A 185 -11.37 0.81 16.06
N GLN A 186 -12.25 0.93 15.06
CA GLN A 186 -13.22 -0.11 14.72
C GLN A 186 -12.66 -1.11 13.70
N GLY A 187 -13.09 -2.37 13.83
CA GLY A 187 -12.75 -3.44 12.89
C GLY A 187 -11.85 -4.53 13.50
N ILE A 188 -11.25 -5.34 12.63
CA ILE A 188 -10.34 -6.42 13.04
C ILE A 188 -9.00 -5.85 13.56
N PRO A 189 -8.30 -6.57 14.45
CA PRO A 189 -6.97 -6.16 14.90
C PRO A 189 -5.97 -6.00 13.74
N THR A 190 -5.06 -5.02 13.85
CA THR A 190 -3.99 -4.82 12.85
C THR A 190 -3.14 -6.06 12.64
N ILE A 191 -2.91 -6.84 13.70
CA ILE A 191 -2.12 -8.08 13.65
C ILE A 191 -2.78 -9.15 12.76
N GLU A 192 -4.10 -9.25 12.79
CA GLU A 192 -4.87 -10.18 11.96
C GLU A 192 -4.85 -9.75 10.50
N SER A 193 -5.14 -8.47 10.24
CA SER A 193 -5.08 -7.90 8.89
C SER A 193 -3.71 -8.06 8.24
N ALA A 194 -2.64 -7.71 8.97
CA ALA A 194 -1.28 -7.81 8.46
C ALA A 194 -0.88 -9.26 8.17
N ARG A 195 -1.28 -10.21 9.03
CA ARG A 195 -1.04 -11.64 8.79
C ARG A 195 -1.70 -12.10 7.49
N GLY A 196 -3.00 -11.81 7.30
CA GLY A 196 -3.70 -12.18 6.08
C GLY A 196 -3.12 -11.50 4.84
N LEU A 197 -2.73 -10.22 4.93
CA LEU A 197 -2.05 -9.53 3.83
C LEU A 197 -0.71 -10.19 3.49
N ILE A 198 0.09 -10.59 4.47
CA ILE A 198 1.36 -11.29 4.24
C ILE A 198 1.11 -12.63 3.55
N GLU A 199 0.10 -13.40 3.95
CA GLU A 199 -0.28 -14.63 3.26
C GLU A 199 -0.64 -14.40 1.79
N ARG A 200 -1.37 -13.31 1.48
CA ARG A 200 -1.68 -12.92 0.08
C ARG A 200 -0.42 -12.50 -0.67
N ILE A 201 0.47 -11.75 -0.03
CA ILE A 201 1.75 -11.33 -0.63
C ILE A 201 2.63 -12.56 -0.91
N GLU A 202 2.70 -13.52 0.00
CA GLU A 202 3.51 -14.73 -0.22
C GLU A 202 2.97 -15.58 -1.38
N SER A 203 1.65 -15.73 -1.50
CA SER A 203 1.00 -16.48 -2.58
C SER A 203 0.93 -15.73 -3.92
N LEU A 204 1.28 -14.44 -3.94
CA LEU A 204 1.23 -13.62 -5.15
C LEU A 204 2.24 -14.11 -6.20
N ASN A 205 1.77 -14.29 -7.42
CA ASN A 205 2.55 -14.71 -8.59
C ASN A 205 1.89 -14.16 -9.87
N LEU A 206 2.46 -14.43 -11.05
CA LEU A 206 1.93 -13.91 -12.31
C LEU A 206 0.52 -14.41 -12.65
N ASN A 207 0.12 -15.61 -12.18
CA ASN A 207 -1.21 -16.16 -12.50
C ASN A 207 -2.36 -15.47 -11.75
N ASN A 208 -2.05 -14.86 -10.58
CA ASN A 208 -3.03 -14.11 -9.78
C ASN A 208 -2.71 -12.60 -9.71
N SER A 209 -1.75 -12.14 -10.50
CA SER A 209 -1.38 -10.74 -10.64
C SER A 209 -2.55 -9.92 -11.22
N GLY A 210 -2.78 -8.75 -10.68
CA GLY A 210 -3.85 -7.85 -11.13
C GLY A 210 -5.25 -8.21 -10.64
N LYS A 211 -5.41 -9.26 -9.82
CA LYS A 211 -6.70 -9.60 -9.20
C LYS A 211 -6.87 -8.88 -7.86
N PHE A 212 -8.13 -8.59 -7.53
CA PHE A 212 -8.51 -7.89 -6.32
C PHE A 212 -8.93 -8.85 -5.22
N PHE A 213 -8.18 -8.90 -4.13
CA PHE A 213 -8.46 -9.81 -3.02
C PHE A 213 -8.66 -9.08 -1.69
N HIS A 214 -9.53 -9.63 -0.87
CA HIS A 214 -9.57 -9.36 0.55
C HIS A 214 -8.39 -10.06 1.26
N GLN A 215 -7.94 -9.54 2.41
CA GLN A 215 -6.84 -10.14 3.19
C GLN A 215 -7.11 -11.61 3.59
N ASN A 216 -8.37 -12.03 3.71
CA ASN A 216 -8.76 -13.40 4.03
C ASN A 216 -8.70 -14.37 2.83
N GLY A 217 -8.43 -13.88 1.62
CA GLY A 217 -8.32 -14.66 0.39
C GLY A 217 -9.56 -14.65 -0.51
N GLU A 218 -10.64 -13.99 -0.11
CA GLU A 218 -11.82 -13.77 -0.96
C GLU A 218 -11.43 -12.90 -2.17
N GLU A 219 -11.75 -13.32 -3.38
CA GLU A 219 -11.66 -12.48 -4.58
C GLU A 219 -12.85 -11.50 -4.58
N LEU A 220 -12.55 -10.20 -4.69
CA LEU A 220 -13.55 -9.14 -4.62
C LEU A 220 -13.96 -8.68 -6.02
N PRO A 221 -15.22 -8.25 -6.20
CA PRO A 221 -15.68 -7.63 -7.45
C PRO A 221 -15.06 -6.24 -7.62
N TRP A 222 -14.99 -5.83 -8.91
CA TRP A 222 -14.56 -4.46 -9.27
C TRP A 222 -15.64 -3.40 -9.08
#